data_957ae9ff285c9f3fbc762e8fda6087d6
#
_entry.id   957ae9ff285c9f3fbc762e8fda6087d6
#
_cell.length_a   1.000
_cell.length_b   1.000
_cell.length_c   1.000
_cell.angle_alpha   90.00
_cell.angle_beta   90.00
_cell.angle_gamma   90.00
#
_symmetry.space_group_name_H-M   'P 1'
#
loop_
_entity.id
_entity.type
_entity.pdbx_description
1 polymer ?
#
loop_
_entity_poly.entity_id
_entity_poly.type
_entity_poly.pdbx_seq_one_letter_code
_entity_poly.pdbx_strand_id
1 'polypeptide(L)'
;MLVLFVLAGFYAYRVHKNVKAVMSYEPVVQRNLAAQGLSEDTKLVLAIIYTESKGKAADVMQSSESLNGQANGISNKEESIQQGVANLAKVLEYADQKQVDVWSGVQAYNYGKAYVDYVAGHGGKNTIALSKAYSRDVVAPSLGNTTGESYYHLTVDSLLYNQGKLYLNGGNIFYAKEVEWNMLLMRFLNW
;
A
#
# COMPACT_ATOMS: atom_id res chain seq x y z
N MET A 1 -22.79 -1.92 26.61
CA MET A 1 -23.47 -1.65 25.31
C MET A 1 -23.26 -0.20 24.86
N LEU A 2 -23.68 0.83 25.62
CA LEU A 2 -23.58 2.25 25.20
C LEU A 2 -22.14 2.68 24.80
N VAL A 3 -21.15 2.31 25.60
CA VAL A 3 -19.72 2.64 25.35
C VAL A 3 -19.23 2.07 24.02
N LEU A 4 -19.64 0.85 23.66
CA LEU A 4 -19.27 0.21 22.37
C LEU A 4 -19.88 0.96 21.19
N PHE A 5 -21.13 1.42 21.29
CA PHE A 5 -21.75 2.24 20.24
C PHE A 5 -21.07 3.60 20.06
N VAL A 6 -20.69 4.24 21.17
CA VAL A 6 -19.95 5.50 21.12
C VAL A 6 -18.57 5.32 20.47
N LEU A 7 -17.84 4.25 20.83
CA LEU A 7 -16.54 3.94 20.23
C LEU A 7 -16.67 3.60 18.74
N ALA A 8 -17.66 2.82 18.36
CA ALA A 8 -17.94 2.50 16.95
C ALA A 8 -18.31 3.76 16.14
N GLY A 9 -19.15 4.63 16.69
CA GLY A 9 -19.48 5.92 16.06
C GLY A 9 -18.28 6.82 15.88
N PHE A 10 -17.44 6.93 16.90
CA PHE A 10 -16.19 7.70 16.83
C PHE A 10 -15.21 7.13 15.79
N TYR A 11 -15.08 5.80 15.73
CA TYR A 11 -14.27 5.13 14.72
C TYR A 11 -14.78 5.40 13.30
N ALA A 12 -16.09 5.23 13.07
CA ALA A 12 -16.73 5.50 11.78
C ALA A 12 -16.53 6.97 11.35
N TYR A 13 -16.70 7.91 12.27
CA TYR A 13 -16.44 9.33 12.03
C TYR A 13 -14.97 9.59 11.62
N ARG A 14 -14.00 8.98 12.32
CA ARG A 14 -12.58 9.10 11.97
C ARG A 14 -12.27 8.54 10.59
N VAL A 15 -12.85 7.37 10.27
CA VAL A 15 -12.67 6.74 8.96
C VAL A 15 -13.24 7.64 7.87
N HIS A 16 -14.48 8.12 8.02
CA HIS A 16 -15.12 9.05 7.08
C HIS A 16 -14.28 10.32 6.87
N LYS A 17 -13.79 10.94 7.95
CA LYS A 17 -12.91 12.11 7.86
C LYS A 17 -11.62 11.82 7.09
N ASN A 18 -11.01 10.66 7.29
CA ASN A 18 -9.81 10.26 6.56
C ASN A 18 -10.12 10.02 5.08
N VAL A 19 -11.24 9.36 4.76
CA VAL A 19 -11.69 9.17 3.36
C VAL A 19 -11.87 10.52 2.68
N LYS A 20 -12.58 11.47 3.28
CA LYS A 20 -12.73 12.82 2.71
C LYS A 20 -11.40 13.54 2.48
N ALA A 21 -10.46 13.40 3.42
CA ALA A 21 -9.13 13.99 3.27
C ALA A 21 -8.37 13.38 2.08
N VAL A 22 -8.46 12.06 1.88
CA VAL A 22 -7.82 11.38 0.73
C VAL A 22 -8.52 11.73 -0.58
N MET A 23 -9.85 11.76 -0.62
CA MET A 23 -10.61 12.13 -1.81
C MET A 23 -10.31 13.56 -2.30
N SER A 24 -9.88 14.47 -1.41
CA SER A 24 -9.46 15.81 -1.83
C SER A 24 -8.23 15.83 -2.74
N TYR A 25 -7.46 14.75 -2.81
CA TYR A 25 -6.32 14.61 -3.72
C TYR A 25 -6.72 14.11 -5.11
N GLU A 26 -7.96 13.72 -5.33
CA GLU A 26 -8.42 13.15 -6.60
C GLU A 26 -8.02 13.97 -7.84
N PRO A 27 -8.16 15.32 -7.89
CA PRO A 27 -7.76 16.10 -9.06
C PRO A 27 -6.25 16.06 -9.33
N VAL A 28 -5.42 16.02 -8.26
CA VAL A 28 -3.96 15.92 -8.39
C VAL A 28 -3.57 14.52 -8.87
N VAL A 29 -4.20 13.48 -8.33
CA VAL A 29 -3.99 12.08 -8.73
C VAL A 29 -4.33 11.90 -10.20
N GLN A 30 -5.51 12.39 -10.66
CA GLN A 30 -5.94 12.28 -12.05
C GLN A 30 -4.95 12.94 -13.02
N ARG A 31 -4.46 14.14 -12.70
CA ARG A 31 -3.45 14.82 -13.54
C ARG A 31 -2.16 14.01 -13.67
N ASN A 32 -1.67 13.43 -12.57
CA ASN A 32 -0.44 12.64 -12.59
C ASN A 32 -0.63 11.29 -13.30
N LEU A 33 -1.78 10.63 -13.14
CA LEU A 33 -2.11 9.40 -13.85
C LEU A 33 -2.24 9.63 -15.36
N ALA A 34 -2.89 10.72 -15.77
CA ALA A 34 -3.00 11.06 -17.19
C ALA A 34 -1.62 11.24 -17.84
N ALA A 35 -0.66 11.84 -17.12
CA ALA A 35 0.72 11.98 -17.59
C ALA A 35 1.47 10.64 -17.73
N GLN A 36 0.98 9.57 -17.08
CA GLN A 36 1.54 8.20 -17.16
C GLN A 36 0.71 7.25 -18.04
N GLY A 37 -0.40 7.71 -18.63
CA GLY A 37 -1.31 6.86 -19.41
C GLY A 37 -2.18 5.90 -18.58
N LEU A 38 -2.35 6.18 -17.29
CA LEU A 38 -3.03 5.31 -16.30
C LEU A 38 -4.31 5.96 -15.74
N SER A 39 -5.10 6.64 -16.57
CA SER A 39 -6.25 7.44 -16.09
C SER A 39 -7.32 6.64 -15.34
N GLU A 40 -7.42 5.33 -15.55
CA GLU A 40 -8.41 4.46 -14.91
C GLU A 40 -8.06 4.09 -13.46
N ASP A 41 -6.83 4.29 -13.04
CA ASP A 41 -6.32 3.82 -11.74
C ASP A 41 -6.49 4.83 -10.58
N THR A 42 -7.31 5.87 -10.76
CA THR A 42 -7.52 6.92 -9.74
C THR A 42 -7.89 6.34 -8.37
N LYS A 43 -8.82 5.37 -8.33
CA LYS A 43 -9.25 4.75 -7.07
C LYS A 43 -8.15 3.93 -6.41
N LEU A 44 -7.32 3.28 -7.20
CA LEU A 44 -6.15 2.52 -6.72
C LEU A 44 -5.15 3.46 -6.03
N VAL A 45 -4.79 4.57 -6.68
CA VAL A 45 -3.86 5.55 -6.10
C VAL A 45 -4.41 6.18 -4.83
N LEU A 46 -5.69 6.56 -4.80
CA LEU A 46 -6.33 7.07 -3.58
C LEU A 46 -6.32 6.04 -2.45
N ALA A 47 -6.52 4.74 -2.76
CA ALA A 47 -6.42 3.67 -1.78
C ALA A 47 -4.99 3.48 -1.25
N ILE A 48 -3.98 3.63 -2.10
CA ILE A 48 -2.58 3.65 -1.69
C ILE A 48 -2.32 4.83 -0.75
N ILE A 49 -2.74 6.05 -1.08
CA ILE A 49 -2.62 7.21 -0.18
C ILE A 49 -3.29 6.94 1.17
N TYR A 50 -4.46 6.30 1.17
CA TYR A 50 -5.14 5.95 2.41
C TYR A 50 -4.35 4.92 3.21
N THR A 51 -3.81 3.89 2.55
CA THR A 51 -3.01 2.83 3.18
C THR A 51 -1.75 3.41 3.82
N GLU A 52 -1.00 4.25 3.09
CA GLU A 52 0.28 4.81 3.52
C GLU A 52 0.13 5.84 4.66
N SER A 53 -0.79 6.77 4.53
CA SER A 53 -0.81 7.94 5.42
C SER A 53 -2.19 8.39 5.91
N LYS A 54 -3.27 7.81 5.36
CA LYS A 54 -4.63 8.33 5.52
C LYS A 54 -4.75 9.79 5.09
N GLY A 55 -3.87 10.22 4.16
CA GLY A 55 -3.78 11.60 3.65
C GLY A 55 -3.19 12.62 4.63
N LYS A 56 -2.56 12.20 5.73
CA LYS A 56 -2.12 13.10 6.81
C LYS A 56 -0.65 13.47 6.77
N ALA A 57 0.22 12.62 6.21
CA ALA A 57 1.65 12.91 6.10
C ALA A 57 1.94 14.01 5.04
N ALA A 58 3.12 14.59 5.07
CA ALA A 58 3.63 15.42 3.98
C ALA A 58 3.95 14.54 2.76
N ASP A 59 4.63 13.43 2.98
CA ASP A 59 4.80 12.35 2.00
C ASP A 59 3.59 11.40 2.08
N VAL A 60 2.50 11.78 1.38
CA VAL A 60 1.20 11.07 1.48
C VAL A 60 1.23 9.67 0.88
N MET A 61 2.12 9.40 -0.07
CA MET A 61 2.31 8.11 -0.71
C MET A 61 3.54 7.34 -0.21
N GLN A 62 4.27 7.89 0.79
CA GLN A 62 5.52 7.33 1.32
C GLN A 62 6.50 6.98 0.19
N SER A 63 6.65 7.90 -0.76
CA SER A 63 7.36 7.68 -2.02
C SER A 63 8.81 8.19 -2.01
N SER A 64 9.27 8.77 -0.90
CA SER A 64 10.63 9.33 -0.74
C SER A 64 11.73 8.31 -1.07
N GLU A 65 11.59 7.08 -0.58
CA GLU A 65 12.61 6.04 -0.82
C GLU A 65 12.73 5.68 -2.31
N SER A 66 11.62 5.73 -3.06
CA SER A 66 11.63 5.49 -4.50
C SER A 66 12.28 6.62 -5.31
N LEU A 67 12.41 7.82 -4.71
CA LEU A 67 13.04 8.97 -5.36
C LEU A 67 14.57 8.94 -5.23
N ASN A 68 15.10 8.72 -4.03
CA ASN A 68 16.53 8.86 -3.74
C ASN A 68 17.10 7.83 -2.75
N GLY A 69 16.33 6.80 -2.39
CA GLY A 69 16.72 5.78 -1.42
C GLY A 69 16.69 6.25 0.04
N GLN A 70 16.15 7.43 0.33
CA GLN A 70 16.07 7.99 1.69
C GLN A 70 14.62 8.20 2.11
N ALA A 71 14.25 7.69 3.29
CA ALA A 71 12.94 7.93 3.87
C ALA A 71 12.76 9.42 4.25
N ASN A 72 11.52 9.92 4.16
CA ASN A 72 11.12 11.27 4.55
C ASN A 72 11.82 12.43 3.79
N GLY A 73 12.33 12.18 2.59
CA GLY A 73 12.94 13.20 1.74
C GLY A 73 11.95 14.15 1.05
N ILE A 74 10.66 13.78 0.99
CA ILE A 74 9.60 14.58 0.37
C ILE A 74 8.79 15.29 1.46
N SER A 75 8.70 16.61 1.35
CA SER A 75 7.94 17.48 2.28
C SER A 75 6.69 18.11 1.66
N ASN A 76 6.38 17.79 0.41
CA ASN A 76 5.27 18.34 -0.36
C ASN A 76 4.36 17.22 -0.86
N LYS A 77 3.06 17.35 -0.62
CA LYS A 77 2.05 16.34 -0.98
C LYS A 77 1.88 16.14 -2.49
N GLU A 78 2.00 17.19 -3.30
CA GLU A 78 1.91 17.08 -4.76
C GLU A 78 3.13 16.35 -5.32
N GLU A 79 4.33 16.65 -4.82
CA GLU A 79 5.56 15.94 -5.15
C GLU A 79 5.48 14.46 -4.75
N SER A 80 4.95 14.17 -3.56
CA SER A 80 4.70 12.80 -3.11
C SER A 80 3.76 12.05 -4.05
N ILE A 81 2.64 12.67 -4.47
CA ILE A 81 1.70 12.05 -5.41
C ILE A 81 2.37 11.86 -6.78
N GLN A 82 3.10 12.84 -7.28
CA GLN A 82 3.80 12.73 -8.55
C GLN A 82 4.79 11.56 -8.54
N GLN A 83 5.64 11.50 -7.53
CA GLN A 83 6.66 10.44 -7.39
C GLN A 83 6.01 9.08 -7.13
N GLY A 84 5.00 9.02 -6.26
CA GLY A 84 4.29 7.79 -5.94
C GLY A 84 3.55 7.20 -7.15
N VAL A 85 2.88 8.05 -7.95
CA VAL A 85 2.22 7.62 -9.20
C VAL A 85 3.26 7.13 -10.22
N ALA A 86 4.39 7.83 -10.37
CA ALA A 86 5.45 7.40 -11.27
C ALA A 86 6.07 6.06 -10.84
N ASN A 87 6.25 5.83 -9.54
CA ASN A 87 6.72 4.55 -9.01
C ASN A 87 5.70 3.43 -9.23
N LEU A 88 4.42 3.71 -8.95
CA LEU A 88 3.34 2.75 -9.18
C LEU A 88 3.26 2.35 -10.66
N ALA A 89 3.31 3.33 -11.58
CA ALA A 89 3.32 3.08 -13.02
C ALA A 89 4.42 2.09 -13.42
N LYS A 90 5.64 2.30 -12.93
CA LYS A 90 6.79 1.42 -13.21
C LYS A 90 6.58 -0.01 -12.76
N VAL A 91 6.02 -0.21 -11.56
CA VAL A 91 5.81 -1.57 -11.02
C VAL A 91 4.61 -2.25 -11.68
N LEU A 92 3.56 -1.52 -12.04
CA LEU A 92 2.41 -2.06 -12.78
C LEU A 92 2.80 -2.44 -14.22
N GLU A 93 3.51 -1.58 -14.94
CA GLU A 93 4.05 -1.87 -16.27
C GLU A 93 4.95 -3.12 -16.23
N TYR A 94 5.81 -3.22 -15.23
CA TYR A 94 6.67 -4.38 -15.08
C TYR A 94 5.90 -5.66 -14.74
N ALA A 95 4.83 -5.56 -13.95
CA ALA A 95 3.94 -6.69 -13.66
C ALA A 95 3.26 -7.19 -14.94
N ASP A 96 2.80 -6.28 -15.81
CA ASP A 96 2.24 -6.62 -17.12
C ASP A 96 3.27 -7.30 -18.03
N GLN A 97 4.47 -6.73 -18.17
CA GLN A 97 5.58 -7.32 -18.94
C GLN A 97 5.94 -8.73 -18.46
N LYS A 98 5.82 -9.03 -17.18
CA LYS A 98 6.08 -10.33 -16.58
C LYS A 98 4.85 -11.25 -16.56
N GLN A 99 3.71 -10.78 -17.08
CA GLN A 99 2.45 -11.53 -17.13
C GLN A 99 1.99 -12.02 -15.74
N VAL A 100 2.20 -11.21 -14.71
CA VAL A 100 1.65 -11.44 -13.37
C VAL A 100 0.42 -10.56 -13.14
N ASP A 101 -0.36 -10.88 -12.10
CA ASP A 101 -1.57 -10.11 -11.79
C ASP A 101 -1.25 -8.68 -11.30
N VAL A 102 -2.21 -7.78 -11.44
CA VAL A 102 -2.09 -6.36 -11.02
C VAL A 102 -1.74 -6.23 -9.53
N TRP A 103 -2.23 -7.15 -8.70
CA TRP A 103 -1.98 -7.13 -7.26
C TRP A 103 -0.53 -7.47 -6.91
N SER A 104 0.19 -8.16 -7.80
CA SER A 104 1.64 -8.34 -7.70
C SER A 104 2.38 -7.01 -7.87
N GLY A 105 1.95 -6.15 -8.81
CA GLY A 105 2.47 -4.79 -8.96
C GLY A 105 2.13 -3.90 -7.76
N VAL A 106 0.90 -3.99 -7.24
CA VAL A 106 0.49 -3.25 -6.04
C VAL A 106 1.32 -3.69 -4.82
N GLN A 107 1.54 -4.98 -4.62
CA GLN A 107 2.39 -5.47 -3.53
C GLN A 107 3.87 -5.05 -3.73
N ALA A 108 4.33 -4.98 -4.98
CA ALA A 108 5.67 -4.53 -5.33
C ALA A 108 5.88 -3.03 -5.06
N TYR A 109 4.83 -2.23 -4.98
CA TYR A 109 4.94 -0.84 -4.51
C TYR A 109 5.56 -0.78 -3.10
N ASN A 110 5.21 -1.74 -2.23
CA ASN A 110 5.76 -1.86 -0.87
C ASN A 110 7.09 -2.63 -0.81
N TYR A 111 7.25 -3.69 -1.61
CA TYR A 111 8.43 -4.57 -1.56
C TYR A 111 9.54 -4.22 -2.55
N GLY A 112 9.25 -3.36 -3.51
CA GLY A 112 10.13 -3.11 -4.65
C GLY A 112 9.91 -4.10 -5.80
N LYS A 113 10.46 -3.72 -6.95
CA LYS A 113 10.27 -4.38 -8.26
C LYS A 113 10.61 -5.87 -8.27
N ALA A 114 11.61 -6.30 -7.48
CA ALA A 114 12.06 -7.71 -7.43
C ALA A 114 10.95 -8.67 -6.97
N TYR A 115 9.93 -8.19 -6.27
CA TYR A 115 8.78 -9.00 -5.91
C TYR A 115 7.98 -9.49 -7.13
N VAL A 116 7.93 -8.70 -8.19
CA VAL A 116 7.27 -9.09 -9.45
C VAL A 116 7.95 -10.31 -10.06
N ASP A 117 9.28 -10.32 -10.11
CA ASP A 117 10.06 -11.49 -10.60
C ASP A 117 9.85 -12.72 -9.73
N TYR A 118 9.77 -12.52 -8.40
CA TYR A 118 9.48 -13.59 -7.48
C TYR A 118 8.11 -14.23 -7.74
N VAL A 119 7.06 -13.42 -7.92
CA VAL A 119 5.70 -13.91 -8.22
C VAL A 119 5.66 -14.60 -9.59
N ALA A 120 6.34 -14.06 -10.60
CA ALA A 120 6.43 -14.66 -11.93
C ALA A 120 7.01 -16.09 -11.85
N GLY A 121 8.04 -16.31 -11.01
CA GLY A 121 8.60 -17.65 -10.77
C GLY A 121 7.71 -18.57 -9.93
N HIS A 122 6.60 -18.08 -9.36
CA HIS A 122 5.73 -18.82 -8.43
C HIS A 122 4.25 -18.82 -8.85
N GLY A 123 3.96 -18.83 -10.14
CA GLY A 123 2.61 -19.02 -10.68
C GLY A 123 1.87 -17.72 -11.05
N GLY A 124 2.53 -16.55 -10.99
CA GLY A 124 2.04 -15.31 -11.59
C GLY A 124 0.92 -14.58 -10.83
N LYS A 125 0.58 -15.02 -9.62
CA LYS A 125 -0.47 -14.41 -8.80
C LYS A 125 0.01 -14.04 -7.41
N ASN A 126 -0.26 -12.80 -7.00
CA ASN A 126 -0.03 -12.39 -5.61
C ASN A 126 -0.94 -13.15 -4.65
N THR A 127 -0.35 -13.71 -3.62
CA THR A 127 -1.06 -14.34 -2.51
C THR A 127 -0.43 -13.96 -1.18
N ILE A 128 -1.21 -13.99 -0.09
CA ILE A 128 -0.69 -13.76 1.26
C ILE A 128 0.44 -14.74 1.59
N ALA A 129 0.36 -15.99 1.12
CA ALA A 129 1.39 -17.00 1.35
C ALA A 129 2.72 -16.63 0.66
N LEU A 130 2.67 -16.19 -0.61
CA LEU A 130 3.87 -15.73 -1.34
C LEU A 130 4.43 -14.45 -0.75
N SER A 131 3.57 -13.48 -0.44
CA SER A 131 3.97 -12.23 0.19
C SER A 131 4.65 -12.49 1.54
N LYS A 132 4.11 -13.39 2.37
CA LYS A 132 4.70 -13.78 3.65
C LYS A 132 6.05 -14.47 3.48
N ALA A 133 6.18 -15.38 2.53
CA ALA A 133 7.44 -16.06 2.24
C ALA A 133 8.50 -15.04 1.79
N TYR A 134 8.16 -14.15 0.86
CA TYR A 134 9.06 -13.12 0.38
C TYR A 134 9.49 -12.14 1.48
N SER A 135 8.55 -11.70 2.34
CA SER A 135 8.84 -10.85 3.50
C SER A 135 9.86 -11.52 4.44
N ARG A 136 9.63 -12.80 4.76
CA ARG A 136 10.47 -13.56 5.70
C ARG A 136 11.85 -13.88 5.12
N ASP A 137 11.89 -14.33 3.87
CA ASP A 137 13.08 -14.98 3.31
C ASP A 137 13.95 -14.03 2.48
N VAL A 138 13.39 -12.89 2.05
CA VAL A 138 14.07 -11.93 1.18
C VAL A 138 14.13 -10.54 1.81
N VAL A 139 13.00 -9.90 2.08
CA VAL A 139 12.97 -8.47 2.49
C VAL A 139 13.58 -8.30 3.88
N ALA A 140 13.09 -9.01 4.88
CA ALA A 140 13.53 -8.87 6.25
C ALA A 140 15.05 -9.16 6.41
N PRO A 141 15.60 -10.23 5.84
CA PRO A 141 17.05 -10.49 5.90
C PRO A 141 17.88 -9.44 5.16
N SER A 142 17.43 -8.95 3.99
CA SER A 142 18.15 -7.93 3.23
C SER A 142 18.28 -6.60 3.97
N LEU A 143 17.37 -6.33 4.90
CA LEU A 143 17.33 -5.14 5.76
C LEU A 143 17.79 -5.44 7.21
N GLY A 144 18.52 -6.53 7.41
CA GLY A 144 19.22 -6.86 8.66
C GLY A 144 18.45 -7.73 9.65
N ASN A 145 17.18 -8.07 9.38
CA ASN A 145 16.42 -8.99 10.25
C ASN A 145 16.65 -10.44 9.81
N THR A 146 17.75 -11.03 10.21
CA THR A 146 18.12 -12.43 9.91
C THR A 146 17.59 -13.42 10.94
N THR A 147 17.04 -12.95 12.06
CA THR A 147 16.55 -13.75 13.19
C THR A 147 15.06 -14.03 13.14
N GLY A 148 14.34 -13.38 12.21
CA GLY A 148 12.87 -13.49 12.08
C GLY A 148 12.10 -12.71 13.15
N GLU A 149 12.70 -11.64 13.70
CA GLU A 149 12.01 -10.75 14.63
C GLU A 149 10.72 -10.20 14.02
N SER A 150 9.70 -10.06 14.85
CA SER A 150 8.38 -9.61 14.42
C SER A 150 7.76 -8.63 15.41
N TYR A 151 6.82 -7.82 14.92
CA TYR A 151 6.05 -6.88 15.73
C TYR A 151 4.54 -7.04 15.49
N TYR A 152 3.73 -6.54 16.42
CA TYR A 152 2.28 -6.61 16.25
C TYR A 152 1.78 -5.58 15.23
N HIS A 153 1.01 -6.10 14.28
CA HIS A 153 0.28 -5.33 13.27
C HIS A 153 -1.17 -5.83 13.25
N LEU A 154 -2.01 -5.22 14.09
CA LEU A 154 -3.35 -5.75 14.38
C LEU A 154 -4.36 -5.29 13.31
N THR A 155 -4.44 -6.02 12.21
CA THR A 155 -5.51 -5.95 11.21
C THR A 155 -6.27 -7.28 11.18
N VAL A 156 -7.45 -7.32 10.55
CA VAL A 156 -8.22 -8.55 10.42
C VAL A 156 -7.41 -9.62 9.69
N ASP A 157 -6.79 -9.26 8.56
CA ASP A 157 -5.99 -10.20 7.77
C ASP A 157 -4.75 -10.68 8.54
N SER A 158 -4.07 -9.78 9.27
CA SER A 158 -2.89 -10.18 10.05
C SER A 158 -3.25 -11.15 11.18
N LEU A 159 -4.38 -10.95 11.84
CA LEU A 159 -4.88 -11.86 12.87
C LEU A 159 -5.21 -13.24 12.29
N LEU A 160 -5.88 -13.27 11.14
CA LEU A 160 -6.31 -14.52 10.49
C LEU A 160 -5.14 -15.30 9.89
N TYR A 161 -4.17 -14.62 9.25
CA TYR A 161 -3.15 -15.28 8.43
C TYR A 161 -1.74 -15.26 9.03
N ASN A 162 -1.46 -14.39 10.01
CA ASN A 162 -0.12 -14.27 10.59
C ASN A 162 -0.11 -13.92 12.09
N GLN A 163 -1.10 -14.35 12.86
CA GLN A 163 -1.18 -14.18 14.32
C GLN A 163 -1.04 -12.69 14.75
N GLY A 164 -1.51 -11.77 13.92
CA GLY A 164 -1.44 -10.33 14.19
C GLY A 164 -0.04 -9.72 14.07
N LYS A 165 0.87 -10.32 13.31
CA LYS A 165 2.29 -9.91 13.26
C LYS A 165 2.78 -9.63 11.85
N LEU A 166 3.82 -8.78 11.76
CA LEU A 166 4.69 -8.60 10.59
C LEU A 166 6.15 -8.83 11.00
N TYR A 167 7.01 -9.21 10.04
CA TYR A 167 8.45 -9.27 10.27
C TYR A 167 9.03 -7.86 10.37
N LEU A 168 9.88 -7.63 11.38
CA LEU A 168 10.61 -6.37 11.48
C LEU A 168 11.47 -6.19 10.22
N ASN A 169 11.44 -5.00 9.63
CA ASN A 169 12.07 -4.69 8.34
C ASN A 169 11.58 -5.55 7.15
N GLY A 170 10.48 -6.30 7.31
CA GLY A 170 9.98 -7.22 6.28
C GLY A 170 8.95 -6.63 5.33
N GLY A 171 8.64 -5.33 5.45
CA GLY A 171 7.54 -4.72 4.73
C GLY A 171 6.17 -5.23 5.21
N ASN A 172 5.11 -4.85 4.48
CA ASN A 172 3.74 -5.24 4.84
C ASN A 172 3.24 -6.43 4.00
N ILE A 173 3.15 -7.60 4.62
CA ILE A 173 2.65 -8.86 4.00
C ILE A 173 1.25 -8.68 3.39
N PHE A 174 0.43 -7.82 3.97
CA PHE A 174 -0.97 -7.63 3.61
C PHE A 174 -1.22 -6.38 2.76
N TYR A 175 -0.16 -5.72 2.27
CA TYR A 175 -0.25 -4.43 1.60
C TYR A 175 -1.29 -4.38 0.48
N ALA A 176 -1.16 -5.27 -0.50
CA ALA A 176 -2.11 -5.34 -1.62
C ALA A 176 -3.55 -5.60 -1.14
N LYS A 177 -3.73 -6.44 -0.12
CA LYS A 177 -5.05 -6.73 0.47
C LYS A 177 -5.62 -5.53 1.20
N GLU A 178 -4.80 -4.79 1.94
CA GLU A 178 -5.21 -3.56 2.61
C GLU A 178 -5.60 -2.46 1.61
N VAL A 179 -4.85 -2.34 0.50
CA VAL A 179 -5.21 -1.44 -0.61
C VAL A 179 -6.56 -1.83 -1.23
N GLU A 180 -6.79 -3.12 -1.50
CA GLU A 180 -8.08 -3.62 -2.01
C GLU A 180 -9.23 -3.27 -1.07
N TRP A 181 -9.08 -3.51 0.25
CA TRP A 181 -10.06 -3.14 1.26
C TRP A 181 -10.32 -1.64 1.31
N ASN A 182 -9.27 -0.81 1.19
CA ASN A 182 -9.40 0.63 1.21
C ASN A 182 -10.08 1.17 -0.06
N MET A 183 -9.92 0.52 -1.22
CA MET A 183 -10.72 0.83 -2.42
C MET A 183 -12.22 0.58 -2.17
N LEU A 184 -12.58 -0.54 -1.55
CA LEU A 184 -13.97 -0.83 -1.19
C LEU A 184 -14.49 0.17 -0.15
N LEU A 185 -13.72 0.43 0.89
CA LEU A 185 -14.07 1.39 1.95
C LEU A 185 -14.42 2.76 1.38
N MET A 186 -13.58 3.29 0.47
CA MET A 186 -13.83 4.60 -0.16
C MET A 186 -15.06 4.58 -1.06
N ARG A 187 -15.36 3.47 -1.72
CA ARG A 187 -16.59 3.33 -2.53
C ARG A 187 -17.86 3.49 -1.69
N PHE A 188 -17.84 3.02 -0.44
CA PHE A 188 -19.01 3.05 0.46
C PHE A 188 -19.09 4.31 1.32
N LEU A 189 -17.97 4.97 1.61
CA LEU A 189 -17.91 6.09 2.55
C LEU A 189 -17.64 7.45 1.89
N ASN A 190 -17.58 7.52 0.57
CA ASN A 190 -17.47 8.77 -0.17
C ASN A 190 -18.86 9.35 -0.45
N TRP A 191 -19.52 9.89 0.61
CA TRP A 191 -20.82 10.57 0.57
C TRP A 191 -20.80 11.87 1.37
#